data_46f07b7fe2907a1c55acc391cfe12a78
#
_entry.id   46f07b7fe2907a1c55acc391cfe12a78
#
_cell.length_a   1.000
_cell.length_b   1.000
_cell.length_c   1.000
_cell.angle_alpha   90.00
_cell.angle_beta   90.00
_cell.angle_gamma   90.00
#
_symmetry.space_group_name_H-M   'P 1'
#
loop_
_entity.id
_entity.type
_entity.pdbx_description
1 polymer ?
#
loop_
_entity_poly.entity_id
_entity_poly.type
_entity_poly.pdbx_seq_one_letter_code
_entity_poly.pdbx_strand_id
1 'polypeptide(L)'
;MTNSLYDRTQMETLMETLIGERNISESLFDEMLLVAYEYNSQQPRFYSKFFSKIDKGIYDVKMSLATGGSSAAPIYFEPQKIFDQYGIQQLVIDGGIIGNNPALFAYLVATKLNKKGPKIRILSLGTGVAEVK
;
A
#
# COMPACT_ATOMS: atom_id res chain seq x y z
N MET A 1 -1.98 22.60 -10.40
CA MET A 1 -3.33 22.01 -10.20
C MET A 1 -3.32 20.70 -10.93
N THR A 2 -3.35 19.59 -10.22
CA THR A 2 -3.48 18.25 -10.81
C THR A 2 -4.96 18.05 -11.09
N ASN A 3 -5.34 18.01 -12.36
CA ASN A 3 -6.71 17.69 -12.75
C ASN A 3 -6.87 16.17 -12.73
N SER A 4 -7.04 15.59 -11.54
CA SER A 4 -7.48 14.20 -11.43
C SER A 4 -8.91 14.05 -11.91
N LEU A 5 -9.25 12.89 -12.47
CA LEU A 5 -10.61 12.63 -12.98
C LEU A 5 -11.63 12.49 -11.86
N TYR A 6 -11.22 12.01 -10.70
CA TYR A 6 -12.10 11.75 -9.56
C TYR A 6 -11.63 12.45 -8.29
N ASP A 7 -12.59 12.92 -7.50
CA ASP A 7 -12.38 13.40 -6.14
C ASP A 7 -12.15 12.21 -5.19
N ARG A 8 -11.20 12.35 -4.29
CA ARG A 8 -10.83 11.32 -3.30
C ARG A 8 -11.71 11.28 -2.06
N THR A 9 -12.45 12.35 -1.78
CA THR A 9 -13.14 12.57 -0.49
C THR A 9 -14.01 11.37 -0.10
N GLN A 10 -14.78 10.83 -1.04
CA GLN A 10 -15.65 9.68 -0.75
C GLN A 10 -14.84 8.42 -0.44
N MET A 11 -13.74 8.18 -1.16
CA MET A 11 -12.87 7.03 -0.94
C MET A 11 -12.14 7.14 0.40
N GLU A 12 -11.64 8.31 0.74
CA GLU A 12 -10.98 8.57 2.03
C GLU A 12 -11.95 8.33 3.20
N THR A 13 -13.15 8.87 3.13
CA THR A 13 -14.20 8.64 4.13
C THR A 13 -14.53 7.14 4.27
N LEU A 14 -14.64 6.42 3.16
CA LEU A 14 -14.89 4.99 3.19
C LEU A 14 -13.72 4.22 3.84
N MET A 15 -12.48 4.53 3.47
CA MET A 15 -11.30 3.90 4.07
C MET A 15 -11.20 4.17 5.57
N GLU A 16 -11.45 5.40 6.01
CA GLU A 16 -11.48 5.74 7.43
C GLU A 16 -12.60 5.00 8.17
N THR A 17 -13.78 4.89 7.57
CA THR A 17 -14.92 4.18 8.17
C THR A 17 -14.64 2.68 8.33
N LEU A 18 -14.03 2.04 7.33
CA LEU A 18 -13.80 0.59 7.31
C LEU A 18 -12.56 0.17 8.09
N ILE A 19 -11.48 0.94 8.00
CA ILE A 19 -10.15 0.60 8.54
C ILE A 19 -9.92 1.29 9.88
N GLY A 20 -10.46 2.51 10.04
CA GLY A 20 -10.28 3.35 11.22
C GLY A 20 -8.88 3.97 11.31
N GLU A 21 -8.51 4.33 12.54
CA GLU A 21 -7.30 5.09 12.86
C GLU A 21 -6.04 4.23 13.07
N ARG A 22 -6.13 2.91 12.82
CA ARG A 22 -5.02 1.97 13.08
C ARG A 22 -3.83 2.23 12.17
N ASN A 23 -2.65 2.14 12.76
CA ASN A 23 -1.40 2.11 12.01
C ASN A 23 -1.11 0.71 11.45
N ILE A 24 -0.17 0.62 10.53
CA ILE A 24 0.25 -0.65 9.90
C ILE A 24 0.67 -1.68 10.94
N SER A 25 1.41 -1.28 11.97
CA SER A 25 1.86 -2.17 13.06
C SER A 25 0.70 -2.75 13.89
N GLU A 26 -0.45 -2.08 13.90
CA GLU A 26 -1.66 -2.45 14.65
C GLU A 26 -2.63 -3.33 13.84
N SER A 27 -2.25 -3.73 12.62
CA SER A 27 -3.05 -4.64 11.79
C SER A 27 -3.42 -5.92 12.56
N LEU A 28 -4.64 -6.40 12.38
CA LEU A 28 -5.11 -7.66 12.98
C LEU A 28 -4.51 -8.89 12.29
N PHE A 29 -3.98 -8.75 11.08
CA PHE A 29 -3.29 -9.85 10.38
C PHE A 29 -1.88 -10.04 10.96
N ASP A 30 -1.36 -11.26 10.91
CA ASP A 30 0.04 -11.55 11.27
C ASP A 30 1.00 -10.75 10.41
N GLU A 31 0.70 -10.65 9.11
CA GLU A 31 1.38 -9.78 8.17
C GLU A 31 0.40 -9.29 7.09
N MET A 32 0.66 -8.11 6.58
CA MET A 32 -0.02 -7.53 5.43
C MET A 32 1.00 -6.78 4.58
N LEU A 33 0.74 -6.62 3.31
CA LEU A 33 1.60 -5.86 2.41
C LEU A 33 0.74 -4.98 1.49
N LEU A 34 0.95 -3.68 1.58
CA LEU A 34 0.44 -2.71 0.62
C LEU A 34 1.63 -2.19 -0.21
N VAL A 35 1.51 -2.33 -1.52
CA VAL A 35 2.53 -1.86 -2.46
C VAL A 35 2.12 -0.47 -2.96
N ALA A 36 3.04 0.48 -2.90
CA ALA A 36 2.82 1.84 -3.34
C ALA A 36 4.12 2.43 -3.90
N TYR A 37 4.04 3.61 -4.49
CA TYR A 37 5.20 4.35 -4.98
C TYR A 37 5.21 5.75 -4.38
N GLU A 38 6.34 6.16 -3.80
CA GLU A 38 6.52 7.50 -3.27
C GLU A 38 7.14 8.39 -4.36
N TYR A 39 6.38 9.41 -4.76
CA TYR A 39 6.67 10.23 -5.93
C TYR A 39 7.89 11.13 -5.74
N ASN A 40 8.06 11.77 -4.57
CA ASN A 40 9.12 12.74 -4.35
C ASN A 40 10.50 12.08 -4.29
N SER A 41 10.64 10.99 -3.54
CA SER A 41 11.88 10.22 -3.44
C SER A 41 12.09 9.24 -4.60
N GLN A 42 11.07 9.04 -5.44
CA GLN A 42 11.08 8.07 -6.53
C GLN A 42 11.42 6.64 -6.07
N GLN A 43 10.84 6.25 -4.93
CA GLN A 43 11.11 4.95 -4.31
C GLN A 43 9.85 4.12 -4.12
N PRO A 44 9.93 2.79 -4.28
CA PRO A 44 8.88 1.89 -3.85
C PRO A 44 8.58 2.08 -2.36
N ARG A 45 7.31 1.92 -1.98
CA ARG A 45 6.86 1.83 -0.60
C ARG A 45 6.15 0.51 -0.37
N PHE A 46 6.61 -0.22 0.63
CA PHE A 46 6.07 -1.51 1.03
C PHE A 46 5.57 -1.37 2.47
N TYR A 47 4.31 -0.94 2.63
CA TYR A 47 3.72 -0.79 3.95
C TYR A 47 3.35 -2.17 4.50
N SER A 48 4.07 -2.61 5.52
CA SER A 48 3.87 -3.89 6.17
C SER A 48 4.40 -3.87 7.61
N LYS A 49 3.96 -4.81 8.44
CA LYS A 49 4.55 -4.98 9.78
C LYS A 49 6.05 -5.30 9.73
N PHE A 50 6.46 -6.02 8.72
CA PHE A 50 7.89 -6.34 8.53
C PHE A 50 8.70 -5.06 8.30
N PHE A 51 8.27 -4.19 7.38
CA PHE A 51 8.98 -2.96 7.08
C PHE A 51 8.85 -1.92 8.21
N SER A 52 7.72 -1.87 8.92
CA SER A 52 7.58 -0.99 10.08
C SER A 52 8.50 -1.37 11.25
N LYS A 53 8.97 -2.61 11.31
CA LYS A 53 10.04 -3.01 12.26
C LYS A 53 11.43 -2.56 11.83
N ILE A 54 11.65 -2.34 10.53
CA ILE A 54 12.94 -1.85 9.99
C ILE A 54 13.03 -0.34 10.18
N ASP A 55 11.99 0.39 9.79
CA ASP A 55 11.88 1.83 10.00
C ASP A 55 10.43 2.20 10.32
N LYS A 56 10.15 2.30 11.62
CA LYS A 56 8.82 2.65 12.11
C LYS A 56 8.39 4.03 11.63
N GLY A 57 9.33 4.97 11.57
CA GLY A 57 9.05 6.34 11.17
C GLY A 57 8.45 6.46 9.78
N ILE A 58 8.98 5.73 8.82
CA ILE A 58 8.56 5.77 7.41
C ILE A 58 7.36 4.85 7.14
N TYR A 59 7.34 3.63 7.71
CA TYR A 59 6.41 2.58 7.29
C TYR A 59 5.23 2.35 8.23
N ASP A 60 5.26 2.88 9.46
CA ASP A 60 4.17 2.74 10.43
C ASP A 60 3.21 3.94 10.36
N VAL A 61 2.56 4.08 9.24
CA VAL A 61 1.57 5.14 8.96
C VAL A 61 0.14 4.60 9.15
N LYS A 62 -0.86 5.49 9.13
CA LYS A 62 -2.27 5.07 9.14
C LYS A 62 -2.56 4.14 7.98
N MET A 63 -3.17 3.01 8.29
CA MET A 63 -3.49 1.95 7.33
C MET A 63 -4.48 2.44 6.25
N SER A 64 -5.45 3.28 6.64
CA SER A 64 -6.39 3.92 5.70
C SER A 64 -5.66 4.78 4.65
N LEU A 65 -4.67 5.58 5.07
CA LEU A 65 -3.88 6.41 4.17
C LEU A 65 -2.96 5.57 3.26
N ALA A 66 -2.31 4.54 3.82
CA ALA A 66 -1.47 3.63 3.04
C ALA A 66 -2.30 2.87 1.97
N THR A 67 -3.51 2.42 2.33
CA THR A 67 -4.44 1.78 1.39
C THR A 67 -4.90 2.76 0.31
N GLY A 68 -5.25 3.99 0.71
CA GLY A 68 -5.60 5.05 -0.22
C GLY A 68 -4.46 5.38 -1.19
N GLY A 69 -3.22 5.41 -0.73
CA GLY A 69 -2.04 5.62 -1.57
C GLY A 69 -1.78 4.46 -2.52
N SER A 70 -1.86 3.22 -2.03
CA SER A 70 -1.68 2.00 -2.82
C SER A 70 -2.69 1.86 -3.97
N SER A 71 -3.83 2.52 -3.88
CA SER A 71 -4.91 2.51 -4.89
C SER A 71 -5.07 3.84 -5.63
N ALA A 72 -4.14 4.80 -5.44
CA ALA A 72 -4.19 6.11 -6.08
C ALA A 72 -3.65 6.06 -7.52
N ALA A 73 -4.40 5.44 -8.43
CA ALA A 73 -3.99 5.34 -9.83
C ALA A 73 -3.82 6.74 -10.46
N PRO A 74 -2.64 7.04 -11.04
CA PRO A 74 -2.38 8.31 -11.71
C PRO A 74 -3.41 8.62 -12.77
N ILE A 75 -3.68 9.91 -13.00
CA ILE A 75 -4.76 10.44 -13.86
C ILE A 75 -6.14 10.32 -13.19
N TYR A 76 -6.44 9.18 -12.56
CA TYR A 76 -7.74 8.97 -11.92
C TYR A 76 -7.83 9.70 -10.59
N PHE A 77 -6.78 9.60 -9.76
CA PHE A 77 -6.75 10.18 -8.42
C PHE A 77 -5.50 11.04 -8.20
N GLU A 78 -5.65 12.04 -7.34
CA GLU A 78 -4.49 12.75 -6.81
C GLU A 78 -3.64 11.83 -5.92
N PRO A 79 -2.31 12.08 -5.83
CA PRO A 79 -1.44 11.38 -4.90
C PRO A 79 -1.96 11.50 -3.45
N GLN A 80 -1.90 10.41 -2.69
CA GLN A 80 -2.19 10.42 -1.27
C GLN A 80 -1.08 11.15 -0.51
N LYS A 81 -1.46 12.15 0.27
CA LYS A 81 -0.54 12.81 1.20
C LYS A 81 -0.49 12.03 2.50
N ILE A 82 0.69 11.59 2.88
CA ILE A 82 0.96 10.91 4.15
C ILE A 82 2.08 11.65 4.86
N PHE A 83 1.88 12.02 6.12
CA PHE A 83 2.97 12.50 6.95
C PHE A 83 3.53 11.31 7.73
N ASP A 84 4.83 11.08 7.57
CA ASP A 84 5.53 10.07 8.35
C ASP A 84 5.80 10.57 9.78
N GLN A 85 6.34 9.69 10.63
CA GLN A 85 6.59 10.06 12.04
C GLN A 85 7.73 11.08 12.19
N TYR A 86 8.49 11.34 11.14
CA TYR A 86 9.50 12.42 11.11
C TYR A 86 8.91 13.77 10.69
N GLY A 87 7.61 13.84 10.40
CA GLY A 87 6.92 15.03 9.90
C GLY A 87 7.18 15.31 8.41
N ILE A 88 7.77 14.36 7.68
CA ILE A 88 8.04 14.51 6.25
C ILE A 88 6.81 14.09 5.45
N GLN A 89 6.37 14.97 4.55
CA GLN A 89 5.26 14.67 3.66
C GLN A 89 5.72 13.74 2.52
N GLN A 90 5.09 12.58 2.44
CA GLN A 90 5.19 11.65 1.33
C GLN A 90 4.01 11.86 0.37
N LEU A 91 4.26 11.86 -0.93
CA LEU A 91 3.24 11.82 -1.98
C LEU A 91 3.19 10.41 -2.55
N VAL A 92 2.17 9.67 -2.17
CA VAL A 92 2.06 8.24 -2.43
C VAL A 92 1.04 7.98 -3.54
N ILE A 93 1.45 7.21 -4.54
CA ILE A 93 0.64 6.80 -5.68
C ILE A 93 0.60 5.29 -5.82
N ASP A 94 -0.26 4.80 -6.71
CA ASP A 94 -0.59 3.40 -6.93
C ASP A 94 0.65 2.51 -7.08
N GLY A 95 0.63 1.38 -6.39
CA GLY A 95 1.65 0.34 -6.49
C GLY A 95 1.69 -0.38 -7.83
N GLY A 96 0.67 -0.25 -8.66
CA GLY A 96 0.62 -0.80 -10.01
C GLY A 96 1.76 -0.30 -10.91
N ILE A 97 2.32 0.88 -10.61
CA ILE A 97 3.50 1.41 -11.30
C ILE A 97 4.73 0.51 -11.13
N ILE A 98 4.86 -0.14 -9.97
CA ILE A 98 6.00 -0.99 -9.64
C ILE A 98 5.67 -2.45 -9.95
N GLY A 99 4.47 -2.86 -9.61
CA GLY A 99 4.04 -4.24 -9.79
C GLY A 99 2.56 -4.40 -9.51
N ASN A 100 1.78 -4.42 -10.58
CA ASN A 100 0.32 -4.55 -10.53
C ASN A 100 -0.15 -5.86 -9.89
N ASN A 101 0.71 -6.89 -9.86
CA ASN A 101 0.48 -8.10 -9.09
C ASN A 101 1.48 -8.17 -7.93
N PRO A 102 1.04 -7.98 -6.67
CA PRO A 102 1.92 -7.95 -5.50
C PRO A 102 2.38 -9.33 -5.01
N ALA A 103 1.98 -10.43 -5.66
CA ALA A 103 2.24 -11.79 -5.18
C ALA A 103 3.74 -12.09 -5.00
N LEU A 104 4.60 -11.59 -5.89
CA LEU A 104 6.05 -11.77 -5.77
C LEU A 104 6.59 -11.03 -4.53
N PHE A 105 6.17 -9.81 -4.29
CA PHE A 105 6.61 -9.03 -3.12
C PHE A 105 6.12 -9.69 -1.82
N ALA A 106 4.87 -10.15 -1.79
CA ALA A 106 4.32 -10.88 -0.65
C ALA A 106 5.09 -12.17 -0.39
N TYR A 107 5.47 -12.92 -1.44
CA TYR A 107 6.29 -14.12 -1.33
C TYR A 107 7.67 -13.81 -0.72
N LEU A 108 8.32 -12.74 -1.18
CA LEU A 108 9.64 -12.34 -0.66
C LEU A 108 9.57 -11.95 0.83
N VAL A 109 8.55 -11.21 1.25
CA VAL A 109 8.32 -10.89 2.66
C VAL A 109 8.06 -12.17 3.45
N ALA A 110 7.17 -13.04 2.97
CA ALA A 110 6.84 -14.30 3.64
C ALA A 110 8.07 -15.20 3.81
N THR A 111 8.97 -15.28 2.82
CA THR A 111 10.21 -16.06 2.92
C THR A 111 11.17 -15.50 3.96
N LYS A 112 11.23 -14.17 4.10
CA LYS A 112 12.05 -13.52 5.13
C LYS A 112 11.54 -13.79 6.54
N LEU A 113 10.22 -13.82 6.72
CA LEU A 113 9.58 -14.10 8.00
C LEU A 113 9.64 -15.59 8.36
N ASN A 114 9.51 -16.47 7.37
CA ASN A 114 9.33 -17.92 7.53
C ASN A 114 10.62 -18.70 7.28
N LYS A 115 11.70 -18.38 7.99
CA LYS A 115 13.04 -18.95 7.77
C LYS A 115 13.13 -20.50 7.88
N LYS A 116 12.19 -21.16 8.56
CA LYS A 116 12.17 -22.62 8.79
C LYS A 116 10.76 -23.22 8.84
N GLY A 117 9.78 -22.54 8.27
CA GLY A 117 8.37 -22.89 8.40
C GLY A 117 7.81 -23.75 7.27
N PRO A 118 6.50 -24.03 7.29
CA PRO A 118 5.81 -24.84 6.29
C PRO A 118 5.94 -24.23 4.90
N LYS A 119 5.66 -25.06 3.87
CA LYS A 119 5.65 -24.62 2.47
C LYS A 119 4.68 -23.44 2.28
N ILE A 120 5.15 -22.38 1.63
CA ILE A 120 4.32 -21.22 1.28
C ILE A 120 3.38 -21.64 0.14
N ARG A 121 2.09 -21.35 0.31
CA ARG A 121 1.08 -21.46 -0.75
C ARG A 121 0.61 -20.05 -1.10
N ILE A 122 0.47 -19.79 -2.40
CA ILE A 122 0.06 -18.48 -2.90
C ILE A 122 -1.26 -18.63 -3.64
N LEU A 123 -2.23 -17.78 -3.28
CA LEU A 123 -3.42 -17.55 -4.07
C LEU A 123 -3.34 -16.11 -4.61
N SER A 124 -3.32 -15.96 -5.93
CA SER A 124 -3.34 -14.65 -6.60
C SER A 124 -4.69 -14.45 -7.26
N LEU A 125 -5.36 -13.36 -6.91
CA LEU A 125 -6.66 -12.96 -7.44
C LEU A 125 -6.50 -11.68 -8.25
N GLY A 126 -7.03 -11.69 -9.47
CA GLY A 126 -7.06 -10.53 -10.35
C GLY A 126 -8.49 -10.11 -10.67
N THR A 127 -8.64 -9.02 -11.40
CA THR A 127 -9.95 -8.47 -11.82
C THR A 127 -10.47 -9.10 -13.12
N GLY A 128 -9.75 -10.07 -13.68
CA GLY A 128 -10.09 -10.70 -14.95
C GLY A 128 -9.41 -10.05 -16.15
N VAL A 129 -9.74 -10.56 -17.33
CA VAL A 129 -9.26 -10.04 -18.63
C VAL A 129 -10.48 -9.57 -19.42
N ALA A 130 -10.45 -8.35 -19.93
CA ALA A 130 -11.46 -7.90 -20.89
C ALA A 130 -11.25 -8.62 -22.23
N GLU A 131 -12.26 -9.35 -22.72
CA GLU A 131 -12.24 -9.80 -24.10
C GLU A 131 -12.37 -8.58 -25.02
N VAL A 132 -11.33 -8.31 -25.77
CA VAL A 132 -11.41 -7.33 -26.88
C VAL A 132 -12.16 -8.02 -28.01
N LYS A 133 -13.42 -7.61 -28.21
CA LYS A 133 -14.21 -8.01 -29.37
C LYS A 133 -13.84 -7.16 -30.58
#